data_4ddb8b53334681e471f79c02a9d87398
#
_entry.id   4ddb8b53334681e471f79c02a9d87398
#
_cell.length_a   1.000
_cell.length_b   1.000
_cell.length_c   1.000
_cell.angle_alpha   90.00
_cell.angle_beta   90.00
_cell.angle_gamma   90.00
#
_symmetry.space_group_name_H-M   'P 1'
#
loop_
_entity.id
_entity.type
_entity.pdbx_description
1 polymer ?
#
loop_
_entity_poly.entity_id
_entity_poly.type
_entity_poly.pdbx_seq_one_letter_code
_entity_poly.pdbx_strand_id
1 'polypeptide(L)'
;MKIDVPAGMVRQEVQLEAEEHERVDQQCLSIDPAVYGNVSAMLLIQKVTHRKKPVFGPVEDTTFYKIVGSKELKGDVVQQCDQIYETWKKVGMPLVCVDAGGLGVGYQPILARLRVQVRPITLHGGITSSNRNVSKTEMFSHMQRLFEQRAIRIGEIPHKLQLVNSLERFRATYLDDGRLVYSIKEVRGEHGDWACSCALGLWAMRRGPVVAVGYR
;
A
#
# COMPACT_ATOMS: atom_id res chain seq x y z
N MET A 1 11.63 38.87 8.77
CA MET A 1 12.63 39.57 9.60
C MET A 1 13.27 40.63 8.70
N LYS A 2 13.05 41.93 8.98
CA LYS A 2 13.69 42.99 8.20
C LYS A 2 15.06 43.25 8.84
N ILE A 3 16.11 43.04 8.09
CA ILE A 3 17.46 43.41 8.47
C ILE A 3 17.69 44.82 7.91
N ASP A 4 17.91 45.83 8.77
CA ASP A 4 18.27 47.15 8.32
C ASP A 4 19.70 47.14 7.76
N VAL A 5 19.80 47.38 6.46
CA VAL A 5 21.07 47.45 5.75
C VAL A 5 21.48 48.91 5.67
N PRO A 6 22.76 49.28 5.97
CA PRO A 6 23.25 50.67 5.91
C PRO A 6 23.04 51.28 4.53
N ALA A 7 22.78 52.59 4.50
CA ALA A 7 22.57 53.37 3.29
C ALA A 7 23.77 53.24 2.35
N GLY A 8 23.56 52.65 1.17
CA GLY A 8 24.60 52.42 0.14
C GLY A 8 24.78 50.95 -0.28
N MET A 9 24.21 49.97 0.44
CA MET A 9 24.21 48.59 -0.01
C MET A 9 22.95 48.24 -0.81
N VAL A 10 23.12 47.61 -1.94
CA VAL A 10 22.02 47.09 -2.76
C VAL A 10 21.32 46.02 -1.93
N ARG A 11 20.04 46.18 -1.63
CA ARG A 11 19.19 45.15 -1.04
C ARG A 11 19.05 44.05 -2.07
N GLN A 12 19.78 42.94 -1.90
CA GLN A 12 19.38 41.65 -2.50
C GLN A 12 18.36 41.03 -1.56
N GLU A 13 17.10 40.97 -1.99
CA GLU A 13 16.11 40.09 -1.35
C GLU A 13 16.51 38.66 -1.66
N VAL A 14 17.23 38.05 -0.75
CA VAL A 14 17.45 36.61 -0.80
C VAL A 14 16.15 35.93 -0.35
N GLN A 15 15.36 35.43 -1.30
CA GLN A 15 14.25 34.56 -1.00
C GLN A 15 14.84 33.22 -0.53
N LEU A 16 14.86 33.03 0.79
CA LEU A 16 15.24 31.75 1.40
C LEU A 16 14.01 30.85 1.35
N GLU A 17 13.97 29.91 0.41
CA GLU A 17 12.92 28.92 0.30
C GLU A 17 13.31 27.65 1.09
N ALA A 18 12.29 26.98 1.69
CA ALA A 18 12.50 25.70 2.32
C ALA A 18 12.78 24.65 1.24
N GLU A 19 13.79 23.81 1.43
CA GLU A 19 14.04 22.66 0.55
C GLU A 19 13.11 21.51 0.91
N GLU A 20 12.33 21.05 -0.05
CA GLU A 20 11.40 19.91 0.12
C GLU A 20 11.75 18.79 -0.88
N HIS A 21 11.91 17.58 -0.36
CA HIS A 21 12.23 16.40 -1.18
C HIS A 21 11.37 15.20 -0.81
N GLU A 22 10.86 14.51 -1.81
CA GLU A 22 10.19 13.22 -1.62
C GLU A 22 11.11 12.09 -2.07
N ARG A 23 11.25 11.06 -1.23
CA ARG A 23 12.00 9.85 -1.53
C ARG A 23 11.08 8.64 -1.38
N VAL A 24 11.05 7.78 -2.39
CA VAL A 24 10.38 6.49 -2.31
C VAL A 24 11.28 5.51 -1.57
N ASP A 25 10.87 5.09 -0.38
CA ASP A 25 11.63 4.17 0.46
C ASP A 25 11.35 2.71 0.12
N GLN A 26 10.09 2.40 -0.23
CA GLN A 26 9.63 1.06 -0.57
C GLN A 26 8.52 1.12 -1.60
N GLN A 27 8.38 0.04 -2.37
CA GLN A 27 7.25 -0.18 -3.28
C GLN A 27 6.70 -1.59 -3.09
N CYS A 28 5.39 -1.73 -3.24
CA CYS A 28 4.71 -3.01 -3.16
C CYS A 28 3.64 -3.11 -4.26
N LEU A 29 3.66 -4.22 -4.99
CA LEU A 29 2.51 -4.70 -5.74
C LEU A 29 1.71 -5.61 -4.81
N SER A 30 0.53 -5.19 -4.42
CA SER A 30 -0.38 -5.99 -3.59
C SER A 30 -1.50 -6.56 -4.44
N ILE A 31 -1.80 -7.83 -4.23
CA ILE A 31 -2.78 -8.58 -5.00
C ILE A 31 -3.76 -9.26 -4.06
N ASP A 32 -5.04 -8.99 -4.27
CA ASP A 32 -6.14 -9.75 -3.70
C ASP A 32 -6.79 -10.59 -4.80
N PRO A 33 -6.51 -11.92 -4.84
CA PRO A 33 -7.04 -12.80 -5.86
C PRO A 33 -8.53 -13.08 -5.63
N ALA A 34 -9.32 -13.01 -6.69
CA ALA A 34 -10.74 -13.31 -6.62
C ALA A 34 -11.13 -14.49 -7.52
N VAL A 35 -12.22 -15.18 -7.15
CA VAL A 35 -12.80 -16.32 -7.89
C VAL A 35 -13.83 -15.83 -8.89
N TYR A 36 -14.19 -16.69 -9.80
CA TYR A 36 -15.23 -16.57 -10.85
C TYR A 36 -16.24 -15.46 -10.61
N GLY A 37 -16.22 -14.45 -11.51
CA GLY A 37 -17.14 -13.31 -11.46
C GLY A 37 -16.70 -12.15 -10.59
N ASN A 38 -15.63 -12.29 -9.83
CA ASN A 38 -15.05 -11.26 -8.99
C ASN A 38 -13.76 -10.70 -9.62
N VAL A 39 -13.39 -9.50 -9.23
CA VAL A 39 -12.22 -8.81 -9.74
C VAL A 39 -11.00 -9.14 -8.89
N SER A 40 -9.98 -9.78 -9.49
CA SER A 40 -8.67 -9.83 -8.83
C SER A 40 -8.03 -8.45 -8.90
N ALA A 41 -7.92 -7.79 -7.76
CA ALA A 41 -7.41 -6.42 -7.65
C ALA A 41 -5.90 -6.40 -7.42
N MET A 42 -5.18 -5.58 -8.21
CA MET A 42 -3.76 -5.29 -8.01
C MET A 42 -3.53 -3.80 -7.83
N LEU A 43 -2.81 -3.42 -6.79
CA LEU A 43 -2.40 -2.05 -6.51
C LEU A 43 -0.88 -1.92 -6.45
N LEU A 44 -0.36 -0.81 -6.99
CA LEU A 44 1.01 -0.37 -6.76
C LEU A 44 1.01 0.72 -5.69
N ILE A 45 1.64 0.42 -4.56
CA ILE A 45 1.71 1.30 -3.41
C ILE A 45 3.18 1.64 -3.13
N GLN A 46 3.45 2.92 -2.87
CA GLN A 46 4.76 3.44 -2.50
C GLN A 46 4.72 3.94 -1.06
N LYS A 47 5.72 3.61 -0.27
CA LYS A 47 6.02 4.26 1.00
C LYS A 47 7.01 5.38 0.72
N VAL A 48 6.64 6.61 1.08
CA VAL A 48 7.38 7.83 0.73
C VAL A 48 7.75 8.57 2.00
N THR A 49 9.01 8.97 2.11
CA THR A 49 9.45 9.96 3.10
C THR A 49 9.52 11.32 2.43
N HIS A 50 8.76 12.26 2.95
CA HIS A 50 8.83 13.68 2.62
C HIS A 50 9.73 14.37 3.65
N ARG A 51 10.85 14.89 3.18
CA ARG A 51 11.80 15.66 3.98
C ARG A 51 11.60 17.12 3.70
N LYS A 52 11.34 17.87 4.77
CA LYS A 52 11.27 19.34 4.74
C LYS A 52 12.41 19.90 5.56
N LYS A 53 13.29 20.65 4.89
CA LYS A 53 14.37 21.38 5.54
C LYS A 53 13.98 22.86 5.58
N PRO A 54 13.45 23.35 6.71
CA PRO A 54 13.10 24.75 6.83
C PRO A 54 14.38 25.61 6.80
N VAL A 55 14.24 26.89 6.44
CA VAL A 55 15.34 27.83 6.49
C VAL A 55 15.91 27.96 7.91
N PHE A 56 15.03 27.87 8.92
CA PHE A 56 15.38 27.85 10.33
C PHE A 56 14.64 26.72 11.04
N GLY A 57 15.34 25.96 11.87
CA GLY A 57 14.77 24.88 12.65
C GLY A 57 15.23 23.48 12.24
N PRO A 58 14.73 22.45 12.90
CA PRO A 58 15.09 21.07 12.61
C PRO A 58 14.51 20.58 11.28
N VAL A 59 15.18 19.61 10.67
CA VAL A 59 14.65 18.88 9.50
C VAL A 59 13.45 18.05 9.95
N GLU A 60 12.35 18.12 9.21
CA GLU A 60 11.13 17.37 9.47
C GLU A 60 10.98 16.26 8.42
N ASP A 61 10.92 15.01 8.87
CA ASP A 61 10.65 13.85 8.01
C ASP A 61 9.23 13.34 8.29
N THR A 62 8.40 13.33 7.25
CA THR A 62 7.03 12.79 7.30
C THR A 62 6.90 11.61 6.37
N THR A 63 6.44 10.48 6.90
CA THR A 63 6.22 9.27 6.10
C THR A 63 4.75 9.11 5.76
N PHE A 64 4.46 8.82 4.49
CA PHE A 64 3.12 8.54 4.01
C PHE A 64 3.14 7.48 2.88
N TYR A 65 1.96 7.02 2.47
CA TYR A 65 1.81 6.03 1.42
C TYR A 65 1.07 6.63 0.23
N LYS A 66 1.60 6.42 -0.98
CA LYS A 66 0.96 6.79 -2.24
C LYS A 66 0.46 5.54 -2.97
N ILE A 67 -0.80 5.49 -3.34
CA ILE A 67 -1.33 4.49 -4.27
C ILE A 67 -1.19 5.12 -5.66
N VAL A 68 -0.26 4.58 -6.45
CA VAL A 68 0.18 5.18 -7.72
C VAL A 68 -0.17 4.35 -8.95
N GLY A 69 -0.72 3.16 -8.76
CA GLY A 69 -1.16 2.30 -9.84
C GLY A 69 -2.25 1.34 -9.39
N SER A 70 -3.11 0.97 -10.33
CA SER A 70 -4.15 -0.04 -10.13
C SER A 70 -4.37 -0.83 -11.42
N LYS A 71 -4.66 -2.12 -11.30
CA LYS A 71 -4.99 -2.98 -12.42
C LYS A 71 -5.96 -4.09 -11.98
N GLU A 72 -6.97 -4.31 -12.79
CA GLU A 72 -7.79 -5.51 -12.73
C GLU A 72 -7.07 -6.65 -13.44
N LEU A 73 -6.84 -7.77 -12.74
CA LEU A 73 -6.25 -8.96 -13.33
C LEU A 73 -7.34 -9.83 -13.92
N LYS A 74 -7.13 -10.31 -15.15
CA LYS A 74 -8.11 -11.08 -15.92
C LYS A 74 -7.59 -12.45 -16.29
N GLY A 75 -8.53 -13.38 -16.49
CA GLY A 75 -8.23 -14.75 -16.89
C GLY A 75 -7.99 -15.68 -15.71
N ASP A 76 -7.39 -16.84 -16.01
CA ASP A 76 -7.03 -17.83 -15.01
C ASP A 76 -5.78 -17.42 -14.19
N VAL A 77 -5.42 -18.24 -13.22
CA VAL A 77 -4.28 -17.97 -12.31
C VAL A 77 -2.96 -17.78 -13.07
N VAL A 78 -2.75 -18.56 -14.15
CA VAL A 78 -1.51 -18.46 -14.95
C VAL A 78 -1.47 -17.13 -15.68
N GLN A 79 -2.55 -16.78 -16.38
CA GLN A 79 -2.69 -15.51 -17.10
C GLN A 79 -2.57 -14.31 -16.17
N GLN A 80 -3.12 -14.40 -14.96
CA GLN A 80 -2.98 -13.34 -13.96
C GLN A 80 -1.53 -13.23 -13.46
N CYS A 81 -0.84 -14.36 -13.23
CA CYS A 81 0.59 -14.34 -12.86
C CYS A 81 1.47 -13.72 -13.96
N ASP A 82 1.17 -13.97 -15.23
CA ASP A 82 1.86 -13.34 -16.36
C ASP A 82 1.65 -11.81 -16.35
N GLN A 83 0.41 -11.37 -16.10
CA GLN A 83 0.10 -9.94 -15.98
C GLN A 83 0.82 -9.27 -14.79
N ILE A 84 0.92 -9.97 -13.66
CA ILE A 84 1.67 -9.52 -12.49
C ILE A 84 3.16 -9.40 -12.85
N TYR A 85 3.73 -10.41 -13.49
CA TYR A 85 5.13 -10.46 -13.89
C TYR A 85 5.49 -9.32 -14.85
N GLU A 86 4.67 -9.09 -15.88
CA GLU A 86 4.89 -7.99 -16.83
C GLU A 86 4.78 -6.61 -16.14
N THR A 87 3.83 -6.45 -15.22
CA THR A 87 3.71 -5.21 -14.46
C THR A 87 4.90 -5.04 -13.52
N TRP A 88 5.29 -6.09 -12.79
CA TRP A 88 6.42 -6.11 -11.87
C TRP A 88 7.73 -5.65 -12.52
N LYS A 89 8.03 -6.15 -13.74
CA LYS A 89 9.19 -5.70 -14.51
C LYS A 89 9.13 -4.22 -14.86
N LYS A 90 7.96 -3.74 -15.30
CA LYS A 90 7.76 -2.35 -15.74
C LYS A 90 7.92 -1.35 -14.61
N VAL A 91 7.56 -1.72 -13.38
CA VAL A 91 7.58 -0.81 -12.23
C VAL A 91 8.82 -0.97 -11.34
N GLY A 92 9.88 -1.62 -11.83
CA GLY A 92 11.16 -1.70 -11.14
C GLY A 92 11.28 -2.83 -10.11
N MET A 93 10.55 -3.93 -10.32
CA MET A 93 10.65 -5.16 -9.53
C MET A 93 10.41 -4.96 -8.01
N PRO A 94 9.31 -4.32 -7.60
CA PRO A 94 9.00 -4.10 -6.20
C PRO A 94 8.69 -5.40 -5.45
N LEU A 95 8.49 -5.30 -4.13
CA LEU A 95 7.91 -6.39 -3.35
C LEU A 95 6.53 -6.76 -3.92
N VAL A 96 6.28 -8.05 -4.09
CA VAL A 96 4.94 -8.56 -4.44
C VAL A 96 4.32 -9.19 -3.20
N CYS A 97 3.12 -8.74 -2.83
CA CYS A 97 2.35 -9.27 -1.72
C CYS A 97 1.03 -9.85 -2.24
N VAL A 98 0.74 -11.08 -1.91
CA VAL A 98 -0.48 -11.78 -2.35
C VAL A 98 -1.22 -12.33 -1.13
N ASP A 99 -2.56 -12.18 -1.10
CA ASP A 99 -3.36 -12.99 -0.16
C ASP A 99 -3.21 -14.46 -0.57
N ALA A 100 -2.51 -15.21 0.25
CA ALA A 100 -2.24 -16.63 0.07
C ALA A 100 -3.38 -17.53 0.60
N GLY A 101 -4.51 -16.96 1.03
CA GLY A 101 -5.73 -17.70 1.35
C GLY A 101 -6.42 -18.19 0.08
N GLY A 102 -7.12 -19.32 0.16
CA GLY A 102 -7.95 -19.83 -0.92
C GLY A 102 -7.22 -19.93 -2.27
N LEU A 103 -7.63 -19.11 -3.23
CA LEU A 103 -7.05 -19.10 -4.59
C LEU A 103 -5.61 -18.60 -4.63
N GLY A 104 -5.23 -17.74 -3.72
CA GLY A 104 -3.88 -17.16 -3.68
C GLY A 104 -2.77 -18.20 -3.49
N VAL A 105 -3.09 -19.39 -2.99
CA VAL A 105 -2.15 -20.53 -2.91
C VAL A 105 -1.55 -20.85 -4.28
N GLY A 106 -2.32 -20.74 -5.35
CA GLY A 106 -1.87 -21.05 -6.72
C GLY A 106 -0.87 -20.05 -7.30
N TYR A 107 -0.83 -18.80 -6.83
CA TYR A 107 0.04 -17.76 -7.38
C TYR A 107 1.50 -17.94 -6.97
N GLN A 108 1.75 -18.34 -5.74
CA GLN A 108 3.11 -18.43 -5.20
C GLN A 108 4.04 -19.34 -6.04
N PRO A 109 3.67 -20.59 -6.39
CA PRO A 109 4.56 -21.46 -7.16
C PRO A 109 4.81 -20.95 -8.59
N ILE A 110 3.82 -20.30 -9.22
CA ILE A 110 3.96 -19.76 -10.58
C ILE A 110 4.88 -18.56 -10.56
N LEU A 111 4.64 -17.59 -9.67
CA LEU A 111 5.46 -16.38 -9.53
C LEU A 111 6.90 -16.72 -9.09
N ALA A 112 7.09 -17.76 -8.26
CA ALA A 112 8.41 -18.23 -7.88
C ALA A 112 9.20 -18.79 -9.09
N ARG A 113 8.56 -19.52 -10.02
CA ARG A 113 9.17 -19.96 -11.28
C ARG A 113 9.61 -18.77 -12.15
N LEU A 114 8.85 -17.69 -12.13
CA LEU A 114 9.17 -16.44 -12.80
C LEU A 114 10.21 -15.59 -12.05
N ARG A 115 10.78 -16.10 -10.95
CA ARG A 115 11.75 -15.43 -10.07
C ARG A 115 11.22 -14.14 -9.44
N VAL A 116 9.91 -14.02 -9.29
CA VAL A 116 9.28 -12.92 -8.56
C VAL A 116 9.34 -13.22 -7.08
N GLN A 117 9.90 -12.27 -6.30
CA GLN A 117 9.93 -12.38 -4.86
C GLN A 117 8.56 -12.05 -4.27
N VAL A 118 7.86 -13.08 -3.81
CA VAL A 118 6.50 -12.96 -3.26
C VAL A 118 6.54 -13.05 -1.75
N ARG A 119 5.83 -12.15 -1.08
CA ARG A 119 5.45 -12.26 0.33
C ARG A 119 4.01 -12.78 0.40
N PRO A 120 3.80 -14.08 0.63
CA PRO A 120 2.47 -14.61 0.84
C PRO A 120 1.97 -14.19 2.22
N ILE A 121 0.74 -13.73 2.29
CA ILE A 121 0.03 -13.40 3.54
C ILE A 121 -1.25 -14.21 3.58
N THR A 122 -1.42 -15.04 4.59
CA THR A 122 -2.68 -15.75 4.83
C THR A 122 -3.51 -14.97 5.84
N LEU A 123 -4.69 -14.56 5.45
CA LEU A 123 -5.61 -13.83 6.32
C LEU A 123 -6.45 -14.79 7.15
N HIS A 124 -6.58 -14.51 8.45
CA HIS A 124 -7.40 -15.29 9.37
C HIS A 124 -8.19 -14.41 10.33
N GLY A 125 -9.23 -14.99 10.95
CA GLY A 125 -10.11 -14.30 11.90
C GLY A 125 -9.59 -14.22 13.35
N GLY A 126 -8.38 -14.73 13.63
CA GLY A 126 -7.78 -14.69 14.96
C GLY A 126 -7.33 -13.29 15.38
N ILE A 127 -6.91 -13.15 16.65
CA ILE A 127 -6.58 -11.85 17.24
C ILE A 127 -5.13 -11.43 16.96
N THR A 128 -4.21 -12.39 16.86
CA THR A 128 -2.77 -12.11 16.76
C THR A 128 -2.20 -12.49 15.41
N SER A 129 -1.28 -11.69 14.90
CA SER A 129 -0.58 -11.93 13.64
C SER A 129 0.80 -12.54 13.84
N SER A 130 1.18 -13.41 12.91
CA SER A 130 2.55 -13.90 12.74
C SER A 130 3.17 -13.34 11.43
N ASN A 131 4.32 -13.86 11.03
CA ASN A 131 4.98 -13.37 9.82
C ASN A 131 4.21 -13.64 8.51
N ARG A 132 3.44 -14.73 8.45
CA ARG A 132 2.67 -15.15 7.27
C ARG A 132 1.17 -15.17 7.52
N ASN A 133 0.76 -15.50 8.76
CA ASN A 133 -0.64 -15.53 9.14
C ASN A 133 -0.99 -14.19 9.78
N VAL A 134 -1.85 -13.43 9.15
CA VAL A 134 -2.18 -12.06 9.54
C VAL A 134 -3.63 -12.00 9.97
N SER A 135 -3.86 -11.46 11.16
CA SER A 135 -5.21 -11.15 11.63
C SER A 135 -5.84 -10.11 10.71
N LYS A 136 -7.02 -10.42 10.16
CA LYS A 136 -7.81 -9.44 9.39
C LYS A 136 -8.04 -8.17 10.21
N THR A 137 -8.38 -8.33 11.49
CA THR A 137 -8.63 -7.20 12.39
C THR A 137 -7.40 -6.31 12.54
N GLU A 138 -6.21 -6.87 12.77
CA GLU A 138 -4.99 -6.07 12.87
C GLU A 138 -4.63 -5.37 11.56
N MET A 139 -4.75 -6.07 10.44
CA MET A 139 -4.44 -5.51 9.11
C MET A 139 -5.34 -4.32 8.78
N PHE A 140 -6.63 -4.48 8.99
CA PHE A 140 -7.59 -3.43 8.70
C PHE A 140 -7.55 -2.28 9.71
N SER A 141 -7.30 -2.55 10.99
CA SER A 141 -7.06 -1.50 12.00
C SER A 141 -5.81 -0.68 11.66
N HIS A 142 -4.78 -1.32 11.10
CA HIS A 142 -3.60 -0.61 10.63
C HIS A 142 -3.94 0.34 9.46
N MET A 143 -4.68 -0.13 8.46
CA MET A 143 -5.14 0.70 7.35
C MET A 143 -6.00 1.87 7.84
N GLN A 144 -6.97 1.61 8.73
CA GLN A 144 -7.83 2.65 9.31
C GLN A 144 -7.01 3.75 9.99
N ARG A 145 -6.05 3.38 10.85
CA ARG A 145 -5.17 4.36 11.52
C ARG A 145 -4.39 5.22 10.53
N LEU A 146 -3.92 4.64 9.42
CA LEU A 146 -3.21 5.40 8.41
C LEU A 146 -4.14 6.42 7.70
N PHE A 147 -5.40 6.09 7.49
CA PHE A 147 -6.39 7.03 6.98
C PHE A 147 -6.70 8.15 7.99
N GLU A 148 -6.91 7.82 9.25
CA GLU A 148 -7.13 8.79 10.34
C GLU A 148 -5.94 9.76 10.48
N GLN A 149 -4.73 9.26 10.31
CA GLN A 149 -3.50 10.06 10.30
C GLN A 149 -3.26 10.84 8.99
N ARG A 150 -4.15 10.72 8.01
CA ARG A 150 -3.99 11.28 6.66
C ARG A 150 -2.67 10.86 5.98
N ALA A 151 -2.18 9.69 6.33
CA ALA A 151 -0.93 9.14 5.81
C ALA A 151 -1.10 8.35 4.51
N ILE A 152 -2.30 8.32 3.91
CA ILE A 152 -2.56 7.67 2.63
C ILE A 152 -3.00 8.71 1.61
N ARG A 153 -2.36 8.69 0.44
CA ARG A 153 -2.70 9.52 -0.72
C ARG A 153 -3.03 8.62 -1.89
N ILE A 154 -4.20 8.81 -2.48
CA ILE A 154 -4.63 8.08 -3.69
C ILE A 154 -4.37 8.99 -4.88
N GLY A 155 -3.49 8.56 -5.77
CA GLY A 155 -3.17 9.27 -7.01
C GLY A 155 -4.27 9.17 -8.07
N GLU A 156 -4.01 9.73 -9.24
CA GLU A 156 -4.85 9.51 -10.41
C GLU A 156 -4.51 8.15 -11.02
N ILE A 157 -5.33 7.15 -10.73
CA ILE A 157 -5.14 5.75 -11.13
C ILE A 157 -6.40 5.25 -11.87
N PRO A 158 -6.28 4.25 -12.78
CA PRO A 158 -7.39 3.80 -13.62
C PRO A 158 -8.66 3.37 -12.84
N HIS A 159 -8.48 2.69 -11.70
CA HIS A 159 -9.58 2.16 -10.89
C HIS A 159 -9.77 2.93 -9.57
N LYS A 160 -9.53 4.25 -9.60
CA LYS A 160 -9.64 5.12 -8.41
C LYS A 160 -11.04 5.05 -7.78
N LEU A 161 -12.07 5.15 -8.61
CA LEU A 161 -13.46 5.14 -8.13
C LEU A 161 -13.81 3.80 -7.46
N GLN A 162 -13.42 2.68 -8.07
CA GLN A 162 -13.64 1.34 -7.50
C GLN A 162 -12.92 1.17 -6.16
N LEU A 163 -11.68 1.63 -6.06
CA LEU A 163 -10.93 1.63 -4.81
C LEU A 163 -11.63 2.46 -3.74
N VAL A 164 -12.02 3.70 -4.05
CA VAL A 164 -12.70 4.59 -3.10
C VAL A 164 -14.02 3.99 -2.65
N ASN A 165 -14.86 3.53 -3.57
CA ASN A 165 -16.12 2.87 -3.25
C ASN A 165 -15.93 1.64 -2.35
N SER A 166 -14.89 0.83 -2.61
CA SER A 166 -14.56 -0.33 -1.79
C SER A 166 -14.15 0.06 -0.36
N LEU A 167 -13.35 1.13 -0.23
CA LEU A 167 -12.94 1.67 1.06
C LEU A 167 -14.11 2.29 1.84
N GLU A 168 -15.02 3.01 1.18
CA GLU A 168 -16.21 3.62 1.81
C GLU A 168 -17.20 2.59 2.35
N ARG A 169 -17.21 1.38 1.81
CA ARG A 169 -18.07 0.27 2.26
C ARG A 169 -17.50 -0.48 3.45
N PHE A 170 -16.31 -0.16 3.84
CA PHE A 170 -15.64 -0.80 4.96
C PHE A 170 -16.33 -0.43 6.27
N ARG A 171 -16.63 -1.42 7.10
CA ARG A 171 -17.31 -1.24 8.39
C ARG A 171 -16.55 -1.95 9.49
N ALA A 172 -16.35 -1.24 10.57
CA ALA A 172 -15.85 -1.79 11.83
C ALA A 172 -17.04 -1.98 12.78
N THR A 173 -17.24 -3.18 13.28
CA THR A 173 -18.34 -3.52 14.18
C THR A 173 -17.79 -4.23 15.40
N TYR A 174 -18.22 -3.81 16.59
CA TYR A 174 -17.97 -4.55 17.81
C TYR A 174 -19.04 -5.63 17.96
N LEU A 175 -18.61 -6.85 18.18
CA LEU A 175 -19.49 -7.95 18.55
C LEU A 175 -19.87 -7.85 20.04
N ASP A 176 -20.89 -8.59 20.46
CA ASP A 176 -21.36 -8.61 21.85
C ASP A 176 -20.27 -9.03 22.85
N ASP A 177 -19.29 -9.82 22.41
CA ASP A 177 -18.13 -10.23 23.19
C ASP A 177 -16.99 -9.20 23.21
N GLY A 178 -17.21 -8.00 22.69
CA GLY A 178 -16.24 -6.90 22.61
C GLY A 178 -15.19 -7.02 21.52
N ARG A 179 -15.22 -8.08 20.68
CA ARG A 179 -14.29 -8.22 19.57
C ARG A 179 -14.63 -7.26 18.43
N LEU A 180 -13.62 -6.59 17.91
CA LEU A 180 -13.73 -5.77 16.71
C LEU A 180 -13.63 -6.67 15.47
N VAL A 181 -14.62 -6.60 14.60
CA VAL A 181 -14.66 -7.31 13.30
C VAL A 181 -14.80 -6.30 12.18
N TYR A 182 -14.04 -6.50 11.13
CA TYR A 182 -14.17 -5.74 9.92
C TYR A 182 -14.93 -6.52 8.85
N SER A 183 -15.89 -5.87 8.25
CA SER A 183 -16.67 -6.39 7.15
C SER A 183 -16.75 -5.35 6.02
N ILE A 184 -16.98 -5.82 4.82
CA ILE A 184 -17.27 -4.96 3.67
C ILE A 184 -18.75 -5.18 3.34
N LYS A 185 -19.51 -4.10 3.30
CA LYS A 185 -20.91 -4.19 2.90
C LYS A 185 -20.97 -4.58 1.42
N GLU A 186 -21.35 -5.83 1.17
CA GLU A 186 -21.51 -6.32 -0.20
C GLU A 186 -22.64 -5.58 -0.90
N VAL A 187 -22.37 -5.14 -2.12
CA VAL A 187 -23.36 -4.63 -3.07
C VAL A 187 -23.24 -5.50 -4.31
N ARG A 188 -24.34 -5.82 -4.95
CA ARG A 188 -24.41 -6.72 -6.11
C ARG A 188 -23.27 -6.45 -7.09
N GLY A 189 -22.38 -7.46 -7.27
CA GLY A 189 -21.31 -7.44 -8.27
C GLY A 189 -20.02 -6.68 -7.88
N GLU A 190 -19.92 -6.13 -6.67
CA GLU A 190 -18.71 -5.46 -6.20
C GLU A 190 -18.29 -6.04 -4.84
N HIS A 191 -17.17 -6.71 -4.84
CA HIS A 191 -16.52 -7.25 -3.66
C HIS A 191 -15.45 -6.30 -3.14
N GLY A 192 -14.99 -6.55 -1.92
CA GLY A 192 -14.02 -5.69 -1.23
C GLY A 192 -12.57 -5.82 -1.69
N ASP A 193 -12.34 -6.43 -2.84
CA ASP A 193 -11.01 -6.83 -3.33
C ASP A 193 -10.03 -5.66 -3.42
N TRP A 194 -10.50 -4.48 -3.83
CA TRP A 194 -9.67 -3.26 -3.86
C TRP A 194 -9.25 -2.79 -2.47
N ALA A 195 -10.17 -2.81 -1.49
CA ALA A 195 -9.84 -2.44 -0.10
C ALA A 195 -8.93 -3.48 0.56
N CYS A 196 -9.15 -4.78 0.29
CA CYS A 196 -8.29 -5.85 0.76
C CYS A 196 -6.89 -5.74 0.16
N SER A 197 -6.77 -5.54 -1.14
CA SER A 197 -5.48 -5.31 -1.81
C SER A 197 -4.76 -4.08 -1.21
N CYS A 198 -5.47 -2.98 -0.93
CA CYS A 198 -4.91 -1.81 -0.27
C CYS A 198 -4.37 -2.16 1.12
N ALA A 199 -5.16 -2.81 1.95
CA ALA A 199 -4.77 -3.19 3.31
C ALA A 199 -3.57 -4.15 3.33
N LEU A 200 -3.53 -5.13 2.42
CA LEU A 200 -2.40 -6.05 2.24
C LEU A 200 -1.09 -5.33 1.94
N GLY A 201 -1.10 -4.42 0.98
CA GLY A 201 0.10 -3.68 0.58
C GLY A 201 0.62 -2.77 1.68
N LEU A 202 -0.27 -2.04 2.36
CA LEU A 202 0.08 -1.20 3.51
C LEU A 202 0.67 -2.05 4.66
N TRP A 203 0.07 -3.21 4.92
CA TRP A 203 0.57 -4.15 5.92
C TRP A 203 1.93 -4.73 5.57
N ALA A 204 2.13 -5.11 4.30
CA ALA A 204 3.40 -5.67 3.84
C ALA A 204 4.57 -4.69 4.00
N MET A 205 4.32 -3.39 3.83
CA MET A 205 5.33 -2.32 3.97
C MET A 205 5.50 -1.80 5.41
N ARG A 206 4.68 -2.24 6.36
CA ARG A 206 4.78 -1.87 7.78
C ARG A 206 6.13 -2.28 8.38
N ARG A 207 6.62 -3.46 8.02
CA ARG A 207 7.92 -3.98 8.40
C ARG A 207 8.89 -3.70 7.25
N GLY A 208 10.08 -3.20 7.55
CA GLY A 208 11.12 -2.90 6.57
C GLY A 208 11.39 -4.02 5.55
N PRO A 209 12.27 -3.81 4.57
CA PRO A 209 12.54 -4.78 3.52
C PRO A 209 12.86 -6.16 4.13
N VAL A 210 12.22 -7.20 3.60
CA VAL A 210 12.64 -8.57 3.93
C VAL A 210 14.00 -8.76 3.29
N VAL A 211 15.03 -8.81 4.11
CA VAL A 211 16.32 -9.29 3.65
C VAL A 211 16.10 -10.71 3.18
N ALA A 212 16.25 -10.95 1.88
CA ALA A 212 16.17 -12.28 1.33
C ALA A 212 17.29 -13.11 1.96
N VAL A 213 16.91 -14.02 2.88
CA VAL A 213 17.82 -15.07 3.32
C VAL A 213 17.95 -15.98 2.10
N GLY A 214 19.05 -15.83 1.36
CA GLY A 214 19.38 -16.69 0.25
C GLY A 214 19.52 -18.12 0.78
N TYR A 215 18.59 -18.98 0.37
CA TYR A 215 18.86 -20.42 0.44
C TYR A 215 19.95 -20.70 -0.59
N ARG A 216 21.15 -21.03 -0.08
CA ARG A 216 22.22 -21.68 -0.85
C ARG A 216 21.84 -23.13 -1.10
#